data_c5a4a172b96bc45762acef7b4650c67a
#
_entry.id   c5a4a172b96bc45762acef7b4650c67a
#
_cell.length_a   1.000
_cell.length_b   1.000
_cell.length_c   1.000
_cell.angle_alpha   90.00
_cell.angle_beta   90.00
_cell.angle_gamma   90.00
#
_symmetry.space_group_name_H-M   'P 1'
#
loop_
_entity.id
_entity.type
_entity.pdbx_description
1 polymer ?
#
loop_
_entity_poly.entity_id
_entity_poly.type
_entity_poly.pdbx_seq_one_letter_code
_entity_poly.pdbx_strand_id
1 'polypeptide(L)'
;PMPVPDAITPDRLAKLIGTPRCPTLLDVRRDALVAAEPLLLPGARVVAEAEVAPDRIDALATGLIGPVVVACAEGHGRSQGLAAVLRARGIAAEYLEGGYVAWRAAGLPLPDPAPITTRDTQGRSVWVTRSRPKVDRIACPWLIRRFVDPRAVVLYVAPAEVASVAELFGAMPFDVEDTFWSHRGALCTYDVMLDAFGLHTPALDRLAVLVRGADTARPELAPEAPGLLAASLGLSRMYADDLAQLEAGLAL
;
A
#
# COMPACT_ATOMS: atom_id res chain seq x y z
N PRO A 1 13.50 28.10 -9.14
CA PRO A 1 14.45 27.06 -9.51
C PRO A 1 13.92 26.34 -10.76
N MET A 2 14.78 26.08 -11.76
CA MET A 2 14.39 25.24 -12.89
C MET A 2 14.15 23.83 -12.39
N PRO A 3 13.12 23.11 -12.88
CA PRO A 3 12.92 21.73 -12.53
C PRO A 3 14.17 20.93 -12.91
N VAL A 4 14.68 20.13 -11.99
CA VAL A 4 15.79 19.24 -12.28
C VAL A 4 15.25 18.14 -13.20
N PRO A 5 15.86 17.90 -14.35
CA PRO A 5 15.45 16.79 -15.21
C PRO A 5 15.48 15.47 -14.44
N ASP A 6 14.49 14.63 -14.68
CA ASP A 6 14.40 13.29 -14.08
C ASP A 6 14.18 13.25 -12.56
N ALA A 7 13.64 14.33 -11.95
CA ALA A 7 13.29 14.40 -10.55
C ALA A 7 11.80 14.69 -10.35
N ILE A 8 11.23 14.08 -9.31
CA ILE A 8 9.88 14.38 -8.83
C ILE A 8 9.97 15.00 -7.43
N THR A 9 9.24 16.09 -7.20
CA THR A 9 9.17 16.71 -5.86
C THR A 9 8.24 15.90 -4.93
N PRO A 10 8.44 15.99 -3.59
CA PRO A 10 7.52 15.37 -2.62
C PRO A 10 6.05 15.72 -2.86
N ASP A 11 5.72 16.99 -3.10
CA ASP A 11 4.35 17.46 -3.34
C ASP A 11 3.72 16.86 -4.60
N ARG A 12 4.50 16.70 -5.66
CA ARG A 12 4.01 16.06 -6.91
C ARG A 12 3.79 14.57 -6.69
N LEU A 13 4.71 13.90 -6.04
CA LEU A 13 4.59 12.48 -5.73
C LEU A 13 3.39 12.22 -4.79
N ALA A 14 3.22 13.03 -3.74
CA ALA A 14 2.10 12.90 -2.81
C ALA A 14 0.73 12.93 -3.49
N LYS A 15 0.57 13.72 -4.56
CA LYS A 15 -0.67 13.77 -5.36
C LYS A 15 -0.93 12.51 -6.19
N LEU A 16 0.06 11.67 -6.40
CA LEU A 16 -0.05 10.40 -7.12
C LEU A 16 -0.31 9.23 -6.18
N ILE A 17 0.16 9.31 -4.93
CA ILE A 17 -0.05 8.26 -3.92
C ILE A 17 -1.55 7.99 -3.74
N GLY A 18 -1.91 6.72 -3.65
CA GLY A 18 -3.31 6.28 -3.54
C GLY A 18 -4.09 6.26 -4.86
N THR A 19 -3.54 6.82 -5.95
CA THR A 19 -4.17 6.82 -7.27
C THR A 19 -3.68 5.68 -8.16
N PRO A 20 -4.45 5.30 -9.21
CA PRO A 20 -3.98 4.33 -10.21
C PRO A 20 -2.73 4.78 -11.01
N ARG A 21 -2.36 6.07 -10.92
CA ARG A 21 -1.18 6.64 -11.59
C ARG A 21 0.06 6.67 -10.69
N CYS A 22 -0.02 6.11 -9.47
CA CYS A 22 1.12 6.06 -8.57
C CYS A 22 2.25 5.24 -9.22
N PRO A 23 3.47 5.80 -9.33
CA PRO A 23 4.61 5.05 -9.83
C PRO A 23 5.01 3.94 -8.85
N THR A 24 5.78 2.98 -9.31
CA THR A 24 6.46 2.03 -8.43
C THR A 24 7.52 2.78 -7.62
N LEU A 25 7.40 2.75 -6.29
CA LEU A 25 8.34 3.42 -5.39
C LEU A 25 9.40 2.44 -4.89
N LEU A 26 10.67 2.81 -5.02
CA LEU A 26 11.81 2.05 -4.50
C LEU A 26 12.50 2.88 -3.41
N ASP A 27 12.49 2.38 -2.19
CA ASP A 27 13.29 2.93 -1.10
C ASP A 27 14.65 2.25 -1.08
N VAL A 28 15.67 2.97 -1.50
CA VAL A 28 17.07 2.51 -1.56
C VAL A 28 17.92 3.17 -0.48
N ARG A 29 17.33 3.58 0.63
CA ARG A 29 18.12 3.96 1.81
C ARG A 29 19.06 2.82 2.19
N ARG A 30 20.17 3.14 2.84
CA ARG A 30 21.06 2.10 3.38
C ARG A 30 20.32 1.27 4.43
N ASP A 31 20.59 -0.02 4.48
CA ASP A 31 19.93 -0.95 5.40
C ASP A 31 19.98 -0.46 6.86
N ALA A 32 21.13 0.10 7.28
CA ALA A 32 21.29 0.69 8.62
C ALA A 32 20.37 1.90 8.86
N LEU A 33 20.09 2.72 7.83
CA LEU A 33 19.18 3.86 7.96
C LEU A 33 17.71 3.41 8.00
N VAL A 34 17.34 2.38 7.25
CA VAL A 34 16.00 1.79 7.33
C VAL A 34 15.77 1.17 8.70
N ALA A 35 16.77 0.48 9.25
CA ALA A 35 16.70 -0.10 10.60
C ALA A 35 16.58 0.97 11.70
N ALA A 36 17.27 2.09 11.55
CA ALA A 36 17.20 3.20 12.51
C ALA A 36 15.91 4.01 12.40
N GLU A 37 15.30 4.09 11.22
CA GLU A 37 14.07 4.82 10.95
C GLU A 37 13.18 3.97 10.01
N PRO A 38 12.37 3.04 10.59
CA PRO A 38 11.67 2.01 9.84
C PRO A 38 10.43 2.51 9.09
N LEU A 39 9.97 3.74 9.35
CA LEU A 39 8.85 4.32 8.60
C LEU A 39 9.21 4.42 7.11
N LEU A 40 8.24 4.15 6.25
CA LEU A 40 8.44 4.05 4.81
C LEU A 40 7.71 5.17 4.05
N LEU A 41 8.14 5.45 2.84
CA LEU A 41 7.28 6.17 1.88
C LEU A 41 6.06 5.30 1.56
N PRO A 42 4.87 5.88 1.38
CA PRO A 42 3.65 5.12 1.12
C PRO A 42 3.80 4.20 -0.11
N GLY A 43 3.56 2.91 0.09
CA GLY A 43 3.66 1.92 -0.98
C GLY A 43 5.08 1.67 -1.50
N ALA A 44 6.13 2.11 -0.80
CA ALA A 44 7.49 1.87 -1.24
C ALA A 44 7.94 0.43 -0.97
N ARG A 45 8.59 -0.16 -1.95
CA ARG A 45 9.38 -1.38 -1.76
C ARG A 45 10.77 -0.98 -1.24
N VAL A 46 11.13 -1.48 -0.07
CA VAL A 46 12.53 -1.41 0.40
C VAL A 46 13.37 -2.33 -0.46
N VAL A 47 14.45 -1.79 -1.00
CA VAL A 47 15.42 -2.50 -1.83
C VAL A 47 16.74 -2.55 -1.04
N ALA A 48 17.13 -3.75 -0.64
CA ALA A 48 18.36 -3.96 0.14
C ALA A 48 19.60 -3.50 -0.63
N GLU A 49 20.67 -3.15 0.11
CA GLU A 49 21.91 -2.70 -0.51
C GLU A 49 22.47 -3.72 -1.50
N ALA A 50 22.33 -5.00 -1.21
CA ALA A 50 22.76 -6.08 -2.09
C ALA A 50 21.98 -6.16 -3.41
N GLU A 51 20.71 -5.71 -3.45
CA GLU A 51 19.88 -5.75 -4.66
C GLU A 51 20.25 -4.65 -5.68
N VAL A 52 20.89 -3.57 -5.24
CA VAL A 52 21.36 -2.48 -6.11
C VAL A 52 22.81 -2.66 -6.58
N ALA A 53 23.43 -3.79 -6.28
CA ALA A 53 24.74 -4.14 -6.81
C ALA A 53 24.69 -4.29 -8.35
N PRO A 54 25.76 -3.93 -9.08
CA PRO A 54 25.77 -3.91 -10.56
C PRO A 54 25.32 -5.21 -11.22
N ASP A 55 25.66 -6.37 -10.60
CA ASP A 55 25.31 -7.71 -11.07
C ASP A 55 23.86 -8.12 -10.73
N ARG A 56 23.15 -7.35 -9.91
CA ARG A 56 21.75 -7.63 -9.48
C ARG A 56 20.72 -6.69 -10.11
N ILE A 57 21.14 -5.60 -10.72
CA ILE A 57 20.23 -4.57 -11.24
C ILE A 57 19.31 -5.12 -12.35
N ASP A 58 19.77 -6.05 -13.17
CA ASP A 58 18.93 -6.64 -14.22
C ASP A 58 17.78 -7.48 -13.63
N ALA A 59 18.04 -8.20 -12.54
CA ALA A 59 17.00 -8.93 -11.81
C ALA A 59 16.00 -7.97 -11.15
N LEU A 60 16.47 -6.88 -10.54
CA LEU A 60 15.62 -5.83 -10.00
C LEU A 60 14.73 -5.23 -11.10
N ALA A 61 15.32 -4.86 -12.23
CA ALA A 61 14.65 -4.22 -13.36
C ALA A 61 13.55 -5.09 -13.98
N THR A 62 13.78 -6.41 -14.10
CA THR A 62 12.81 -7.37 -14.67
C THR A 62 11.50 -7.42 -13.88
N GLY A 63 11.53 -7.16 -12.58
CA GLY A 63 10.33 -7.15 -11.72
C GLY A 63 9.58 -5.82 -11.64
N LEU A 64 10.04 -4.77 -12.35
CA LEU A 64 9.42 -3.45 -12.28
C LEU A 64 8.34 -3.25 -13.34
N ILE A 65 7.22 -2.68 -12.93
CA ILE A 65 6.08 -2.39 -13.82
C ILE A 65 5.79 -0.89 -13.78
N GLY A 66 5.68 -0.27 -14.96
CA GLY A 66 5.33 1.14 -15.12
C GLY A 66 6.45 2.12 -14.74
N PRO A 67 6.12 3.40 -14.58
CA PRO A 67 7.08 4.41 -14.12
C PRO A 67 7.59 4.08 -12.71
N VAL A 68 8.84 4.45 -12.45
CA VAL A 68 9.53 4.19 -11.19
C VAL A 68 9.99 5.50 -10.56
N VAL A 69 9.84 5.63 -9.24
CA VAL A 69 10.49 6.69 -8.46
C VAL A 69 11.43 6.05 -7.45
N VAL A 70 12.68 6.46 -7.48
CA VAL A 70 13.71 5.98 -6.57
C VAL A 70 13.96 7.00 -5.46
N ALA A 71 13.86 6.59 -4.21
CA ALA A 71 14.14 7.42 -3.05
C ALA A 71 15.31 6.87 -2.24
N CYS A 72 16.28 7.71 -1.92
CA CYS A 72 17.28 7.45 -0.87
C CYS A 72 17.04 8.43 0.29
N ALA A 73 17.97 8.54 1.23
CA ALA A 73 17.82 9.43 2.37
C ALA A 73 17.64 10.91 1.95
N GLU A 74 18.49 11.42 1.08
CA GLU A 74 18.58 12.84 0.75
C GLU A 74 18.42 13.16 -0.76
N GLY A 75 18.05 12.18 -1.58
CA GLY A 75 17.87 12.38 -3.02
C GLY A 75 19.17 12.55 -3.83
N HIS A 76 20.29 12.03 -3.32
CA HIS A 76 21.61 12.16 -3.93
C HIS A 76 22.03 10.93 -4.76
N GLY A 77 23.33 10.70 -4.90
CA GLY A 77 23.96 9.78 -5.85
C GLY A 77 23.35 8.38 -5.90
N ARG A 78 22.85 7.84 -4.79
CA ARG A 78 22.27 6.50 -4.74
C ARG A 78 20.94 6.40 -5.51
N SER A 79 20.00 7.33 -5.25
CA SER A 79 18.73 7.36 -5.97
C SER A 79 18.87 7.87 -7.39
N GLN A 80 19.68 8.90 -7.61
CA GLN A 80 19.96 9.43 -8.95
C GLN A 80 20.66 8.39 -9.83
N GLY A 81 21.65 7.71 -9.28
CA GLY A 81 22.40 6.67 -9.99
C GLY A 81 21.52 5.50 -10.41
N LEU A 82 20.72 4.96 -9.47
CA LEU A 82 19.80 3.86 -9.81
C LEU A 82 18.74 4.32 -10.82
N ALA A 83 18.15 5.51 -10.66
CA ALA A 83 17.19 6.03 -11.63
C ALA A 83 17.82 6.17 -13.04
N ALA A 84 19.06 6.66 -13.15
CA ALA A 84 19.79 6.74 -14.40
C ALA A 84 20.05 5.36 -15.02
N VAL A 85 20.45 4.39 -14.20
CA VAL A 85 20.69 3.01 -14.65
C VAL A 85 19.40 2.34 -15.13
N LEU A 86 18.26 2.58 -14.48
CA LEU A 86 16.95 2.09 -14.93
C LEU A 86 16.53 2.73 -16.27
N ARG A 87 16.75 4.04 -16.44
CA ARG A 87 16.50 4.71 -17.73
C ARG A 87 17.35 4.15 -18.86
N ALA A 88 18.62 3.84 -18.59
CA ALA A 88 19.50 3.21 -19.59
C ALA A 88 18.99 1.81 -20.03
N ARG A 89 18.10 1.19 -19.23
CA ARG A 89 17.40 -0.06 -19.56
C ARG A 89 15.99 0.14 -20.15
N GLY A 90 15.64 1.38 -20.50
CA GLY A 90 14.34 1.70 -21.09
C GLY A 90 13.19 1.82 -20.09
N ILE A 91 13.47 1.82 -18.79
CA ILE A 91 12.46 2.00 -17.76
C ILE A 91 12.33 3.49 -17.44
N ALA A 92 11.11 4.04 -17.53
CA ALA A 92 10.86 5.41 -17.11
C ALA A 92 11.11 5.54 -15.59
N ALA A 93 12.16 6.28 -15.21
CA ALA A 93 12.55 6.39 -13.82
C ALA A 93 12.94 7.83 -13.46
N GLU A 94 12.37 8.32 -12.37
CA GLU A 94 12.72 9.58 -11.70
C GLU A 94 13.29 9.27 -10.32
N TYR A 95 13.93 10.24 -9.69
CA TYR A 95 14.30 10.16 -8.28
C TYR A 95 13.51 11.18 -7.47
N LEU A 96 13.29 10.88 -6.18
CA LEU A 96 12.63 11.81 -5.25
C LEU A 96 13.60 12.92 -4.85
N GLU A 97 13.27 14.16 -5.20
CA GLU A 97 14.04 15.35 -4.83
C GLU A 97 14.09 15.51 -3.30
N GLY A 98 15.31 15.65 -2.75
CA GLY A 98 15.54 15.70 -1.31
C GLY A 98 15.25 14.39 -0.55
N GLY A 99 14.82 13.34 -1.25
CA GLY A 99 14.65 11.99 -0.73
C GLY A 99 13.66 11.87 0.44
N TYR A 100 13.87 10.85 1.26
CA TYR A 100 13.09 10.58 2.46
C TYR A 100 13.06 11.75 3.45
N VAL A 101 14.19 12.46 3.61
CA VAL A 101 14.30 13.59 4.52
C VAL A 101 13.36 14.71 4.11
N ALA A 102 13.31 15.06 2.82
CA ALA A 102 12.42 16.10 2.32
C ALA A 102 10.93 15.67 2.43
N TRP A 103 10.63 14.41 2.16
CA TRP A 103 9.28 13.87 2.34
C TRP A 103 8.79 14.02 3.79
N ARG A 104 9.62 13.60 4.74
CA ARG A 104 9.33 13.74 6.18
C ARG A 104 9.22 15.20 6.61
N ALA A 105 10.13 16.06 6.16
CA ALA A 105 10.13 17.49 6.48
C ALA A 105 8.86 18.21 5.95
N ALA A 106 8.28 17.70 4.86
CA ALA A 106 7.00 18.20 4.32
C ALA A 106 5.78 17.71 5.13
N GLY A 107 5.95 16.91 6.19
CA GLY A 107 4.86 16.35 7.00
C GLY A 107 3.96 15.37 6.24
N LEU A 108 4.49 14.75 5.19
CA LEU A 108 3.74 13.80 4.37
C LEU A 108 3.66 12.42 5.06
N PRO A 109 2.65 11.58 4.74
CA PRO A 109 2.43 10.31 5.41
C PRO A 109 3.64 9.38 5.32
N LEU A 110 3.93 8.71 6.42
CA LEU A 110 4.98 7.70 6.53
C LEU A 110 4.40 6.48 7.25
N PRO A 111 3.84 5.50 6.53
CA PRO A 111 3.30 4.29 7.15
C PRO A 111 4.33 3.53 7.96
N ASP A 112 3.89 3.02 9.11
CA ASP A 112 4.66 2.10 9.94
C ASP A 112 4.44 0.66 9.44
N PRO A 113 5.46 -0.05 8.94
CA PRO A 113 5.33 -1.44 8.52
C PRO A 113 5.39 -2.45 9.69
N ALA A 114 5.69 -2.01 10.92
CA ALA A 114 5.88 -2.90 12.07
C ALA A 114 4.67 -3.81 12.37
N PRO A 115 3.40 -3.39 12.16
CA PRO A 115 2.27 -4.27 12.36
C PRO A 115 2.18 -5.45 11.38
N ILE A 116 2.94 -5.45 10.28
CA ILE A 116 3.03 -6.59 9.36
C ILE A 116 3.96 -7.64 9.97
N THR A 117 3.39 -8.65 10.60
CA THR A 117 4.13 -9.66 11.34
C THR A 117 4.67 -10.80 10.48
N THR A 118 4.11 -11.01 9.30
CA THR A 118 4.46 -12.13 8.40
C THR A 118 4.59 -11.68 6.96
N ARG A 119 5.55 -12.30 6.26
CA ARG A 119 5.76 -12.12 4.83
C ARG A 119 6.12 -13.46 4.19
N ASP A 120 5.76 -13.64 2.93
CA ASP A 120 6.14 -14.81 2.16
C ASP A 120 7.63 -14.77 1.74
N THR A 121 8.07 -15.81 1.04
CA THR A 121 9.46 -15.94 0.55
C THR A 121 9.86 -14.86 -0.46
N GLN A 122 8.90 -14.11 -1.01
CA GLN A 122 9.12 -12.98 -1.90
C GLN A 122 9.06 -11.63 -1.17
N GLY A 123 8.93 -11.65 0.17
CA GLY A 123 8.81 -10.46 1.01
C GLY A 123 7.47 -9.75 0.92
N ARG A 124 6.42 -10.40 0.39
CA ARG A 124 5.07 -9.85 0.29
C ARG A 124 4.29 -10.16 1.55
N SER A 125 3.48 -9.23 2.02
CA SER A 125 2.51 -9.49 3.07
C SER A 125 1.37 -10.36 2.54
N VAL A 126 0.96 -11.35 3.34
CA VAL A 126 -0.13 -12.26 2.97
C VAL A 126 -1.29 -12.06 3.94
N TRP A 127 -2.46 -11.84 3.39
CA TRP A 127 -3.69 -11.53 4.12
C TRP A 127 -4.78 -12.52 3.79
N VAL A 128 -5.61 -12.87 4.76
CA VAL A 128 -6.73 -13.79 4.53
C VAL A 128 -8.01 -13.27 5.16
N THR A 129 -9.11 -13.44 4.43
CA THR A 129 -10.44 -13.07 4.92
C THR A 129 -11.53 -13.92 4.25
N ARG A 130 -12.77 -13.66 4.63
CA ARG A 130 -13.94 -14.36 4.11
C ARG A 130 -14.20 -14.03 2.64
N SER A 131 -14.56 -15.03 1.85
CA SER A 131 -15.01 -14.90 0.47
C SER A 131 -16.19 -13.93 0.32
N ARG A 132 -16.50 -13.54 -0.91
CA ARG A 132 -17.53 -12.56 -1.27
C ARG A 132 -17.27 -11.20 -0.61
N PRO A 133 -16.14 -10.53 -0.94
CA PRO A 133 -15.73 -9.29 -0.30
C PRO A 133 -16.75 -8.17 -0.52
N LYS A 134 -16.96 -7.37 0.52
CA LYS A 134 -17.77 -6.15 0.48
C LYS A 134 -17.07 -5.11 1.33
N VAL A 135 -17.32 -3.85 1.04
CA VAL A 135 -16.86 -2.67 1.77
C VAL A 135 -15.45 -2.83 2.39
N ASP A 136 -15.33 -3.21 3.66
CA ASP A 136 -14.06 -3.34 4.38
C ASP A 136 -13.10 -4.35 3.73
N ARG A 137 -13.62 -5.48 3.24
CA ARG A 137 -12.81 -6.52 2.57
C ARG A 137 -12.33 -6.14 1.17
N ILE A 138 -12.68 -4.92 0.71
CA ILE A 138 -12.13 -4.25 -0.48
C ILE A 138 -11.31 -3.03 -0.06
N ALA A 139 -11.83 -2.20 0.85
CA ALA A 139 -11.16 -0.98 1.31
C ALA A 139 -9.84 -1.28 2.05
N CYS A 140 -9.79 -2.31 2.90
CA CYS A 140 -8.56 -2.73 3.57
C CYS A 140 -7.46 -3.16 2.59
N PRO A 141 -7.70 -4.07 1.63
CA PRO A 141 -6.73 -4.36 0.56
C PRO A 141 -6.34 -3.13 -0.27
N TRP A 142 -7.26 -2.20 -0.52
CA TRP A 142 -6.93 -0.93 -1.18
C TRP A 142 -5.91 -0.14 -0.37
N LEU A 143 -6.14 0.07 0.94
CA LEU A 143 -5.21 0.76 1.82
C LEU A 143 -3.85 0.07 1.86
N ILE A 144 -3.83 -1.24 2.05
CA ILE A 144 -2.61 -2.03 2.11
C ILE A 144 -1.81 -1.87 0.81
N ARG A 145 -2.44 -2.11 -0.35
CA ARG A 145 -1.73 -2.08 -1.65
C ARG A 145 -1.31 -0.68 -2.07
N ARG A 146 -2.04 0.36 -1.68
CA ARG A 146 -1.73 1.73 -2.09
C ARG A 146 -0.72 2.41 -1.17
N PHE A 147 -0.65 2.02 0.11
CA PHE A 147 0.12 2.76 1.10
C PHE A 147 1.17 1.92 1.84
N VAL A 148 0.99 0.60 1.93
CA VAL A 148 1.80 -0.23 2.81
C VAL A 148 2.63 -1.26 2.03
N ASP A 149 1.98 -2.11 1.25
CA ASP A 149 2.63 -3.16 0.44
C ASP A 149 1.92 -3.34 -0.90
N PRO A 150 2.41 -2.75 -1.99
CA PRO A 150 1.79 -2.85 -3.32
C PRO A 150 1.70 -4.28 -3.85
N ARG A 151 2.51 -5.19 -3.31
CA ARG A 151 2.56 -6.59 -3.72
C ARG A 151 1.78 -7.52 -2.78
N ALA A 152 1.02 -6.96 -1.84
CA ALA A 152 0.24 -7.72 -0.88
C ALA A 152 -0.66 -8.76 -1.56
N VAL A 153 -0.63 -9.98 -1.05
CA VAL A 153 -1.45 -11.10 -1.47
C VAL A 153 -2.69 -11.16 -0.58
N VAL A 154 -3.87 -11.26 -1.20
CA VAL A 154 -5.13 -11.39 -0.46
C VAL A 154 -5.76 -12.73 -0.82
N LEU A 155 -6.04 -13.53 0.19
CA LEU A 155 -6.69 -14.83 0.09
C LEU A 155 -8.14 -14.71 0.55
N TYR A 156 -9.07 -15.06 -0.32
CA TYR A 156 -10.50 -15.12 -0.01
C TYR A 156 -10.92 -16.57 0.11
N VAL A 157 -11.42 -16.97 1.28
CA VAL A 157 -11.77 -18.35 1.59
C VAL A 157 -13.14 -18.45 2.28
N ALA A 158 -13.67 -19.65 2.41
CA ALA A 158 -14.89 -19.87 3.18
C ALA A 158 -14.68 -19.39 4.65
N PRO A 159 -15.70 -18.82 5.31
CA PRO A 159 -15.55 -18.29 6.67
C PRO A 159 -14.95 -19.26 7.66
N ALA A 160 -15.30 -20.55 7.60
CA ALA A 160 -14.79 -21.59 8.50
C ALA A 160 -13.31 -21.91 8.27
N GLU A 161 -12.76 -21.55 7.10
CA GLU A 161 -11.39 -21.91 6.71
C GLU A 161 -10.36 -20.79 7.00
N VAL A 162 -10.82 -19.60 7.42
CA VAL A 162 -9.91 -18.46 7.58
C VAL A 162 -8.78 -18.75 8.56
N ALA A 163 -9.10 -19.35 9.72
CA ALA A 163 -8.10 -19.63 10.75
C ALA A 163 -7.07 -20.69 10.28
N SER A 164 -7.53 -21.77 9.67
CA SER A 164 -6.64 -22.82 9.16
C SER A 164 -5.75 -22.33 8.01
N VAL A 165 -6.30 -21.49 7.13
CA VAL A 165 -5.53 -20.88 6.02
C VAL A 165 -4.53 -19.87 6.55
N ALA A 166 -4.89 -19.08 7.57
CA ALA A 166 -3.98 -18.14 8.23
C ALA A 166 -2.75 -18.89 8.79
N GLU A 167 -2.96 -19.98 9.50
CA GLU A 167 -1.88 -20.80 10.05
C GLU A 167 -1.04 -21.45 8.95
N LEU A 168 -1.68 -22.12 7.98
CA LEU A 168 -1.01 -22.89 6.94
C LEU A 168 -0.12 -22.03 6.03
N PHE A 169 -0.57 -20.83 5.69
CA PHE A 169 0.12 -19.94 4.74
C PHE A 169 0.82 -18.75 5.40
N GLY A 170 0.85 -18.69 6.74
CA GLY A 170 1.40 -17.55 7.47
C GLY A 170 0.69 -16.23 7.11
N ALA A 171 -0.63 -16.29 6.84
CA ALA A 171 -1.40 -15.14 6.43
C ALA A 171 -2.00 -14.41 7.64
N MET A 172 -2.08 -13.09 7.56
CA MET A 172 -2.71 -12.26 8.59
C MET A 172 -4.23 -12.22 8.36
N PRO A 173 -5.05 -12.75 9.28
CA PRO A 173 -6.50 -12.68 9.15
C PRO A 173 -6.98 -11.24 9.38
N PHE A 174 -7.92 -10.77 8.54
CA PHE A 174 -8.53 -9.46 8.69
C PHE A 174 -10.05 -9.49 8.46
N ASP A 175 -10.75 -8.55 9.08
CA ASP A 175 -12.21 -8.47 9.10
C ASP A 175 -12.86 -9.78 9.57
N VAL A 176 -12.30 -10.35 10.63
CA VAL A 176 -12.76 -11.57 11.30
C VAL A 176 -12.71 -11.34 12.80
N GLU A 177 -13.75 -11.76 13.52
CA GLU A 177 -13.85 -11.62 14.98
C GLU A 177 -12.64 -12.22 15.70
N ASP A 178 -12.30 -11.67 16.85
CA ASP A 178 -11.20 -12.10 17.72
C ASP A 178 -9.79 -12.07 17.07
N THR A 179 -9.61 -11.27 16.02
CA THR A 179 -8.29 -11.03 15.40
C THR A 179 -7.82 -9.59 15.62
N PHE A 180 -6.50 -9.37 15.49
CA PHE A 180 -5.93 -8.02 15.61
C PHE A 180 -6.52 -7.05 14.58
N TRP A 181 -6.68 -7.49 13.35
CA TRP A 181 -7.17 -6.71 12.21
C TRP A 181 -8.69 -6.85 12.06
N SER A 182 -9.44 -6.46 13.09
CA SER A 182 -10.90 -6.56 13.11
C SER A 182 -11.53 -5.29 13.70
N HIS A 183 -12.84 -5.23 13.66
CA HIS A 183 -13.61 -4.14 14.25
C HIS A 183 -13.25 -3.92 15.73
N ARG A 184 -13.25 -2.65 16.15
CA ARG A 184 -13.03 -2.27 17.57
C ARG A 184 -14.12 -1.31 18.03
N GLY A 185 -15.10 -1.82 18.76
CA GLY A 185 -16.25 -1.02 19.17
C GLY A 185 -17.04 -0.48 17.98
N ALA A 186 -17.09 0.84 17.82
CA ALA A 186 -17.77 1.49 16.70
C ALA A 186 -16.91 1.65 15.44
N LEU A 187 -15.64 1.25 15.48
CA LEU A 187 -14.68 1.38 14.37
C LEU A 187 -14.70 0.11 13.52
N CYS A 188 -14.66 0.27 12.20
CA CYS A 188 -14.52 -0.83 11.27
C CYS A 188 -13.05 -1.24 11.08
N THR A 189 -12.79 -2.33 10.35
CA THR A 189 -11.41 -2.84 10.14
C THR A 189 -10.52 -1.82 9.44
N TYR A 190 -11.07 -1.05 8.51
CA TYR A 190 -10.34 0.01 7.82
C TYR A 190 -9.81 1.08 8.80
N ASP A 191 -10.63 1.52 9.76
CA ASP A 191 -10.20 2.46 10.82
C ASP A 191 -9.02 1.88 11.61
N VAL A 192 -9.13 0.60 12.02
CA VAL A 192 -8.07 -0.09 12.77
C VAL A 192 -6.76 -0.16 11.98
N MET A 193 -6.83 -0.37 10.67
CA MET A 193 -5.64 -0.37 9.80
C MET A 193 -5.03 1.03 9.67
N LEU A 194 -5.83 2.09 9.55
CA LEU A 194 -5.32 3.46 9.54
C LEU A 194 -4.53 3.78 10.81
N ASP A 195 -5.12 3.45 11.97
CA ASP A 195 -4.49 3.65 13.27
C ASP A 195 -3.18 2.86 13.38
N ALA A 196 -3.22 1.57 13.05
CA ALA A 196 -2.08 0.68 13.20
C ALA A 196 -0.90 1.05 12.29
N PHE A 197 -1.17 1.53 11.06
CA PHE A 197 -0.14 1.97 10.12
C PHE A 197 0.24 3.45 10.26
N GLY A 198 -0.40 4.20 11.15
CA GLY A 198 -0.16 5.65 11.31
C GLY A 198 -0.54 6.47 10.07
N LEU A 199 -1.54 6.03 9.31
CA LEU A 199 -1.94 6.63 8.04
C LEU A 199 -3.08 7.65 8.21
N HIS A 200 -2.86 8.68 9.04
CA HIS A 200 -3.82 9.75 9.25
C HIS A 200 -3.56 10.94 8.33
N THR A 201 -4.48 11.18 7.43
CA THR A 201 -4.57 12.40 6.62
C THR A 201 -6.03 12.81 6.52
N PRO A 202 -6.33 14.10 6.29
CA PRO A 202 -7.74 14.54 6.15
C PRO A 202 -8.54 13.75 5.12
N ALA A 203 -7.90 13.31 4.02
CA ALA A 203 -8.55 12.52 2.98
C ALA A 203 -8.81 11.08 3.43
N LEU A 204 -7.82 10.40 4.04
CA LEU A 204 -7.98 9.04 4.52
C LEU A 204 -8.93 8.96 5.71
N ASP A 205 -8.88 9.93 6.63
CA ASP A 205 -9.80 10.01 7.77
C ASP A 205 -11.26 10.21 7.30
N ARG A 206 -11.47 11.04 6.27
CA ARG A 206 -12.80 11.19 5.66
C ARG A 206 -13.24 9.89 4.98
N LEU A 207 -12.35 9.21 4.26
CA LEU A 207 -12.64 7.91 3.65
C LEU A 207 -13.00 6.86 4.71
N ALA A 208 -12.32 6.87 5.86
CA ALA A 208 -12.64 5.98 6.98
C ALA A 208 -14.07 6.14 7.48
N VAL A 209 -14.54 7.39 7.63
CA VAL A 209 -15.94 7.66 8.02
C VAL A 209 -16.93 7.10 7.00
N LEU A 210 -16.63 7.26 5.71
CA LEU A 210 -17.46 6.76 4.62
C LEU A 210 -17.50 5.23 4.58
N VAL A 211 -16.32 4.58 4.67
CA VAL A 211 -16.22 3.11 4.72
C VAL A 211 -16.95 2.57 5.94
N ARG A 212 -16.71 3.13 7.11
CA ARG A 212 -17.39 2.74 8.35
C ARG A 212 -18.90 2.87 8.24
N GLY A 213 -19.41 3.99 7.68
CA GLY A 213 -20.83 4.19 7.46
C GLY A 213 -21.47 3.10 6.58
N ALA A 214 -20.77 2.72 5.52
CA ALA A 214 -21.22 1.67 4.60
C ALA A 214 -21.11 0.26 5.20
N ASP A 215 -20.05 -0.01 5.96
CA ASP A 215 -19.75 -1.35 6.48
C ASP A 215 -20.58 -1.69 7.73
N THR A 216 -20.77 -0.72 8.62
CA THR A 216 -21.45 -0.94 9.92
C THR A 216 -22.94 -0.59 9.88
N ALA A 217 -23.55 -0.48 8.71
CA ALA A 217 -24.96 -0.10 8.51
C ALA A 217 -25.34 1.24 9.20
N ARG A 218 -24.43 2.21 9.16
CA ARG A 218 -24.61 3.57 9.72
C ARG A 218 -24.49 4.64 8.63
N PRO A 219 -25.43 4.65 7.66
CA PRO A 219 -25.36 5.53 6.47
C PRO A 219 -25.39 7.02 6.83
N GLU A 220 -25.84 7.37 8.04
CA GLU A 220 -25.85 8.74 8.54
C GLU A 220 -24.47 9.34 8.80
N LEU A 221 -23.43 8.52 8.87
CA LEU A 221 -22.06 8.98 9.13
C LEU A 221 -21.47 9.77 7.96
N ALA A 222 -21.83 9.40 6.74
CA ALA A 222 -21.39 10.11 5.53
C ALA A 222 -22.46 10.03 4.45
N PRO A 223 -22.79 11.13 3.74
CA PRO A 223 -23.81 11.12 2.70
C PRO A 223 -23.48 10.20 1.53
N GLU A 224 -22.20 9.89 1.31
CA GLU A 224 -21.72 8.99 0.26
C GLU A 224 -21.79 7.49 0.66
N ALA A 225 -21.93 7.16 1.96
CA ALA A 225 -21.88 5.78 2.46
C ALA A 225 -22.94 4.85 1.81
N PRO A 226 -24.20 5.26 1.61
CA PRO A 226 -25.18 4.44 0.86
C PRO A 226 -24.74 4.14 -0.56
N GLY A 227 -24.09 5.07 -1.24
CA GLY A 227 -23.57 4.91 -2.59
C GLY A 227 -22.45 3.86 -2.64
N LEU A 228 -21.49 3.94 -1.71
CA LEU A 228 -20.41 2.95 -1.59
C LEU A 228 -20.97 1.55 -1.32
N LEU A 229 -21.94 1.42 -0.41
CA LEU A 229 -22.58 0.14 -0.13
C LEU A 229 -23.29 -0.41 -1.38
N ALA A 230 -24.07 0.40 -2.08
CA ALA A 230 -24.77 -0.01 -3.28
C ALA A 230 -23.82 -0.48 -4.39
N ALA A 231 -22.73 0.27 -4.62
CA ALA A 231 -21.68 -0.09 -5.58
C ALA A 231 -20.99 -1.41 -5.18
N SER A 232 -20.62 -1.57 -3.91
CA SER A 232 -20.01 -2.80 -3.40
C SER A 232 -20.91 -4.02 -3.55
N LEU A 233 -22.20 -3.89 -3.29
CA LEU A 233 -23.20 -4.94 -3.52
C LEU A 233 -23.35 -5.27 -5.01
N GLY A 234 -23.33 -4.25 -5.87
CA GLY A 234 -23.38 -4.41 -7.33
C GLY A 234 -22.17 -5.22 -7.84
N LEU A 235 -20.95 -4.84 -7.44
CA LEU A 235 -19.73 -5.57 -7.78
C LEU A 235 -19.79 -7.03 -7.30
N SER A 236 -20.27 -7.27 -6.08
CA SER A 236 -20.42 -8.64 -5.55
C SER A 236 -21.38 -9.51 -6.37
N ARG A 237 -22.34 -8.91 -7.09
CA ARG A 237 -23.24 -9.64 -8.01
C ARG A 237 -22.66 -9.82 -9.41
N MET A 238 -21.84 -8.86 -9.86
CA MET A 238 -21.25 -8.89 -11.20
C MET A 238 -20.10 -9.89 -11.31
N TYR A 239 -19.32 -10.07 -10.24
CA TYR A 239 -18.13 -10.91 -10.24
C TYR A 239 -18.37 -12.19 -9.43
N ALA A 240 -18.13 -13.34 -10.05
CA ALA A 240 -18.13 -14.64 -9.38
C ALA A 240 -16.77 -14.91 -8.69
N ASP A 241 -15.68 -14.42 -9.27
CA ASP A 241 -14.33 -14.50 -8.74
C ASP A 241 -14.03 -13.33 -7.80
N ASP A 242 -13.58 -13.63 -6.58
CA ASP A 242 -13.35 -12.63 -5.54
C ASP A 242 -12.13 -11.74 -5.82
N LEU A 243 -11.11 -12.23 -6.52
CA LEU A 243 -9.97 -11.41 -6.90
C LEU A 243 -10.33 -10.44 -8.03
N ALA A 244 -11.11 -10.90 -9.02
CA ALA A 244 -11.64 -10.02 -10.06
C ALA A 244 -12.57 -8.94 -9.46
N GLN A 245 -13.38 -9.31 -8.47
CA GLN A 245 -14.20 -8.35 -7.72
C GLN A 245 -13.34 -7.34 -6.95
N LEU A 246 -12.26 -7.80 -6.30
CA LEU A 246 -11.30 -6.92 -5.62
C LEU A 246 -10.71 -5.91 -6.59
N GLU A 247 -10.15 -6.35 -7.74
CA GLU A 247 -9.53 -5.45 -8.71
C GLU A 247 -10.52 -4.39 -9.23
N ALA A 248 -11.77 -4.76 -9.49
CA ALA A 248 -12.81 -3.81 -9.87
C ALA A 248 -13.13 -2.82 -8.71
N GLY A 249 -13.17 -3.31 -7.48
CA GLY A 249 -13.42 -2.50 -6.29
C GLY A 249 -12.28 -1.56 -5.94
N LEU A 250 -11.02 -1.91 -6.26
CA LEU A 250 -9.86 -1.03 -6.05
C LEU A 250 -9.88 0.21 -6.96
N ALA A 251 -10.70 0.19 -8.02
CA ALA A 251 -10.87 1.32 -8.94
C ALA A 251 -11.99 2.28 -8.54
N LEU A 252 -12.86 1.88 -7.61
CA LEU A 252 -13.99 2.66 -7.10
C LEU A 252 -13.53 3.71 -6.09
#